data_69d0a45740f12bc68c717b65b1204e1a
#
_entry.id   69d0a45740f12bc68c717b65b1204e1a
#
_cell.length_a   1.000
_cell.length_b   1.000
_cell.length_c   1.000
_cell.angle_alpha   90.00
_cell.angle_beta   90.00
_cell.angle_gamma   90.00
#
_symmetry.space_group_name_H-M   'P 1'
#
loop_
_entity.id
_entity.type
_entity.pdbx_description
1 polymer ?
#
loop_
_entity_poly.entity_id
_entity_poly.type
_entity_poly.pdbx_seq_one_letter_code
_entity_poly.pdbx_strand_id
1 'polypeptide(L)'
;MSKALIKRRSLLKGLGGASFLAAPVFRATLAEAQAAPLRFIVLYFPGGAMMTNGTEGMWTYDKMLAPLAPLSSDILLFNNIIDAALPDGSDPGHGGERTMLTGDGRGMMEEGGFIPQGMASIDQAIAQSVGANTRFSSLQFGVYSDTADCNGRHTGAITYSNGAVLPPVMDPATMFTRLFGNAPVGPAPTDPAATAKLQALNAQRQSILDLLKGQVTSIQGLVGSAEKLRLDEHLNTLRELEKQIMNAPGGTGGGVVSAPGASCGAPTLGSGTDVPAVTAAMNELLYQSINCDATRVATMQMFNTGAELLFSWIGLNNLGHHPMQHSPGPDFVAAQNWLLAQLAVVVKRLKDTPEGGGSMLDNCLVLLTSEMGDGSIHLNRPVPVLLAGKAGGQLRTGRTFNANGRARSDLLLNLANLMGVPLTTFGDPASITGPLNLG
;
A
#
# COMPACT_ATOMS: atom_id res chain seq x y z
N MET A 1 -6.72 -17.56 67.82
CA MET A 1 -6.32 -17.73 66.43
C MET A 1 -5.47 -16.51 66.04
N SER A 2 -4.15 -16.67 66.08
CA SER A 2 -3.18 -15.57 65.84
C SER A 2 -2.82 -15.52 64.34
N LYS A 3 -3.07 -14.39 63.70
CA LYS A 3 -2.60 -14.09 62.33
C LYS A 3 -1.13 -13.68 62.37
N ALA A 4 -0.23 -14.56 61.89
CA ALA A 4 1.15 -14.25 61.71
C ALA A 4 1.33 -13.21 60.55
N LEU A 5 1.72 -12.00 60.88
CA LEU A 5 2.16 -10.97 59.93
C LEU A 5 3.59 -11.28 59.45
N ILE A 6 3.74 -11.70 58.24
CA ILE A 6 5.06 -11.85 57.57
C ILE A 6 5.64 -10.47 57.35
N LYS A 7 6.74 -10.14 58.01
CA LYS A 7 7.41 -8.83 57.86
C LYS A 7 8.10 -8.74 56.50
N ARG A 8 7.77 -7.70 55.71
CA ARG A 8 8.31 -7.40 54.36
C ARG A 8 9.84 -7.49 54.21
N ARG A 9 10.59 -7.37 55.30
CA ARG A 9 12.07 -7.46 55.31
C ARG A 9 12.62 -8.87 55.11
N SER A 10 11.84 -9.93 55.35
CA SER A 10 12.28 -11.31 55.20
C SER A 10 12.14 -11.82 53.75
N LEU A 11 11.30 -11.17 52.94
CA LEU A 11 11.11 -11.53 51.55
C LEU A 11 12.28 -11.06 50.65
N LEU A 12 12.96 -9.96 51.05
CA LEU A 12 14.07 -9.37 50.27
C LEU A 12 15.42 -10.07 50.50
N LYS A 13 15.56 -10.90 51.53
CA LYS A 13 16.81 -11.64 51.78
C LYS A 13 16.87 -13.02 51.13
N GLY A 14 15.74 -13.55 50.59
CA GLY A 14 15.66 -14.83 49.88
C GLY A 14 15.86 -14.73 48.38
N LEU A 15 15.86 -13.53 47.80
CA LEU A 15 15.96 -13.32 46.35
C LEU A 15 17.39 -13.01 45.85
N GLY A 16 18.38 -12.96 46.73
CA GLY A 16 19.77 -12.65 46.37
C GLY A 16 20.55 -13.80 45.70
N GLY A 17 20.03 -15.01 45.69
CA GLY A 17 20.75 -16.21 45.18
C GLY A 17 20.25 -16.75 43.84
N ALA A 18 19.08 -16.30 43.34
CA ALA A 18 18.47 -16.83 42.16
C ALA A 18 18.55 -15.88 40.92
N SER A 19 19.25 -14.74 41.05
CA SER A 19 19.19 -13.67 40.04
C SER A 19 20.04 -13.88 38.80
N PHE A 20 20.87 -14.93 38.73
CA PHE A 20 21.79 -15.13 37.59
C PHE A 20 21.31 -16.10 36.52
N LEU A 21 20.26 -16.89 36.79
CA LEU A 21 19.73 -17.83 35.77
C LEU A 21 18.39 -17.42 35.13
N ALA A 22 17.71 -16.40 35.69
CA ALA A 22 16.42 -15.93 35.15
C ALA A 22 16.55 -14.75 34.17
N ALA A 23 17.72 -14.12 34.07
CA ALA A 23 17.94 -12.97 33.19
C ALA A 23 17.74 -13.26 31.69
N PRO A 24 18.10 -14.41 31.11
CA PRO A 24 17.83 -14.71 29.72
C PRO A 24 16.34 -15.00 29.45
N VAL A 25 15.62 -15.61 30.39
CA VAL A 25 14.19 -15.92 30.23
C VAL A 25 13.33 -14.65 30.32
N PHE A 26 13.67 -13.71 31.22
CA PHE A 26 12.97 -12.43 31.31
C PHE A 26 13.25 -11.49 30.12
N ARG A 27 14.43 -11.58 29.49
CA ARG A 27 14.72 -10.84 28.26
C ARG A 27 14.02 -11.42 27.05
N ALA A 28 13.84 -12.72 26.98
CA ALA A 28 13.07 -13.36 25.91
C ALA A 28 11.59 -12.98 25.99
N THR A 29 10.98 -12.96 27.18
CA THR A 29 9.57 -12.57 27.36
C THR A 29 9.31 -11.08 27.18
N LEU A 30 10.30 -10.20 27.37
CA LEU A 30 10.16 -8.77 27.07
C LEU A 30 10.38 -8.46 25.58
N ALA A 31 11.09 -9.30 24.84
CA ALA A 31 11.24 -9.16 23.39
C ALA A 31 9.98 -9.59 22.61
N GLU A 32 9.11 -10.42 23.20
CA GLU A 32 7.84 -10.84 22.59
C GLU A 32 6.70 -9.81 22.74
N ALA A 33 6.91 -8.71 23.46
CA ALA A 33 5.87 -7.72 23.76
C ALA A 33 5.86 -6.50 22.82
N GLN A 34 6.68 -6.48 21.77
CA GLN A 34 6.58 -5.41 20.77
C GLN A 34 5.39 -5.69 19.87
N ALA A 35 4.37 -4.80 19.91
CA ALA A 35 3.21 -4.92 19.06
C ALA A 35 3.64 -5.05 17.59
N ALA A 36 3.02 -5.97 16.85
CA ALA A 36 3.31 -6.14 15.44
C ALA A 36 3.05 -4.81 14.69
N PRO A 37 3.88 -4.46 13.70
CA PRO A 37 3.72 -3.19 13.01
C PRO A 37 2.45 -3.17 12.17
N LEU A 38 1.76 -2.03 12.14
CA LEU A 38 0.65 -1.81 11.23
C LEU A 38 1.17 -1.65 9.80
N ARG A 39 0.42 -2.20 8.85
CA ARG A 39 0.75 -2.16 7.41
C ARG A 39 -0.45 -1.72 6.60
N PHE A 40 -0.24 -0.83 5.63
CA PHE A 40 -1.27 -0.34 4.72
C PHE A 40 -0.98 -0.80 3.29
N ILE A 41 -1.94 -1.47 2.66
CA ILE A 41 -1.79 -2.00 1.31
C ILE A 41 -2.98 -1.57 0.48
N VAL A 42 -2.74 -1.04 -0.72
CA VAL A 42 -3.78 -0.75 -1.71
C VAL A 42 -3.68 -1.75 -2.84
N LEU A 43 -4.79 -2.41 -3.15
CA LEU A 43 -4.94 -3.35 -4.25
C LEU A 43 -5.97 -2.77 -5.23
N TYR A 44 -5.50 -2.27 -6.34
CA TYR A 44 -6.33 -1.60 -7.35
C TYR A 44 -6.60 -2.53 -8.53
N PHE A 45 -7.87 -2.59 -8.93
CA PHE A 45 -8.33 -3.23 -10.17
C PHE A 45 -9.14 -2.22 -10.99
N PRO A 46 -8.88 -2.07 -12.30
CA PRO A 46 -9.57 -1.08 -13.13
C PRO A 46 -10.94 -1.55 -13.61
N GLY A 47 -11.74 -0.61 -14.12
CA GLY A 47 -12.97 -0.89 -14.85
C GLY A 47 -14.20 -1.08 -13.99
N GLY A 48 -14.10 -0.90 -12.69
CA GLY A 48 -15.23 -1.04 -11.77
C GLY A 48 -15.67 -2.48 -11.53
N ALA A 49 -16.86 -2.64 -11.00
CA ALA A 49 -17.53 -3.91 -10.83
C ALA A 49 -19.03 -3.73 -11.10
N MET A 50 -19.60 -4.61 -11.93
CA MET A 50 -21.05 -4.62 -12.12
C MET A 50 -21.75 -4.99 -10.81
N MET A 51 -22.77 -4.23 -10.46
CA MET A 51 -23.62 -4.54 -9.33
C MET A 51 -24.40 -5.81 -9.59
N THR A 52 -24.54 -6.61 -8.57
CA THR A 52 -25.26 -7.87 -8.62
C THR A 52 -26.73 -7.66 -8.25
N ASN A 53 -27.61 -8.42 -8.89
CA ASN A 53 -29.07 -8.48 -8.62
C ASN A 53 -29.88 -7.20 -8.84
N GLY A 54 -29.38 -6.21 -9.60
CA GLY A 54 -30.17 -5.03 -9.98
C GLY A 54 -30.54 -4.12 -8.81
N THR A 55 -29.97 -4.31 -7.63
CA THR A 55 -30.14 -3.41 -6.49
C THR A 55 -29.01 -2.38 -6.54
N GLU A 56 -29.34 -1.19 -6.95
CA GLU A 56 -28.38 -0.09 -7.07
C GLU A 56 -27.67 0.17 -5.73
N GLY A 57 -26.35 0.23 -5.76
CA GLY A 57 -25.52 0.53 -4.60
C GLY A 57 -25.18 -0.65 -3.68
N MET A 58 -25.63 -1.86 -3.97
CA MET A 58 -25.40 -3.04 -3.14
C MET A 58 -24.43 -4.03 -3.80
N TRP A 59 -23.27 -4.23 -3.18
CA TRP A 59 -22.28 -5.24 -3.57
C TRP A 59 -22.48 -6.54 -2.81
N THR A 60 -22.29 -7.66 -3.48
CA THR A 60 -22.34 -9.01 -2.91
C THR A 60 -21.17 -9.84 -3.43
N TYR A 61 -20.79 -10.93 -2.72
CA TYR A 61 -19.69 -11.81 -3.11
C TYR A 61 -20.13 -12.83 -4.19
N ASP A 62 -20.75 -12.32 -5.24
CA ASP A 62 -21.14 -13.10 -6.42
C ASP A 62 -20.58 -12.44 -7.69
N LYS A 63 -20.75 -13.06 -8.85
CA LYS A 63 -20.26 -12.58 -10.13
C LYS A 63 -18.82 -12.07 -10.02
N MET A 64 -18.58 -10.76 -10.10
CA MET A 64 -17.24 -10.17 -10.13
C MET A 64 -16.50 -10.28 -8.80
N LEU A 65 -17.18 -10.17 -7.66
CA LEU A 65 -16.56 -10.29 -6.34
C LEU A 65 -16.45 -11.74 -5.84
N ALA A 66 -16.91 -12.73 -6.62
CA ALA A 66 -16.89 -14.15 -6.24
C ALA A 66 -15.51 -14.67 -5.77
N PRO A 67 -14.37 -14.27 -6.37
CA PRO A 67 -13.04 -14.70 -5.90
C PRO A 67 -12.71 -14.29 -4.46
N LEU A 68 -13.37 -13.26 -3.93
CA LEU A 68 -13.18 -12.76 -2.56
C LEU A 68 -14.11 -13.42 -1.53
N ALA A 69 -15.10 -14.21 -1.97
CA ALA A 69 -16.05 -14.88 -1.09
C ALA A 69 -15.39 -15.75 0.02
N PRO A 70 -14.30 -16.52 -0.26
CA PRO A 70 -13.60 -17.28 0.78
C PRO A 70 -12.92 -16.43 1.86
N LEU A 71 -12.74 -15.13 1.60
CA LEU A 71 -12.11 -14.16 2.51
C LEU A 71 -13.15 -13.25 3.18
N SER A 72 -14.45 -13.47 2.96
CA SER A 72 -15.52 -12.58 3.43
C SER A 72 -15.51 -12.36 4.94
N SER A 73 -15.08 -13.33 5.74
CA SER A 73 -14.93 -13.18 7.20
C SER A 73 -13.86 -12.14 7.61
N ASP A 74 -12.91 -11.88 6.74
CA ASP A 74 -11.79 -10.97 6.97
C ASP A 74 -11.95 -9.64 6.25
N ILE A 75 -13.10 -9.43 5.60
CA ILE A 75 -13.39 -8.24 4.78
C ILE A 75 -14.58 -7.47 5.37
N LEU A 76 -14.47 -6.15 5.40
CA LEU A 76 -15.57 -5.19 5.50
C LEU A 76 -15.92 -4.72 4.09
N LEU A 77 -17.10 -5.11 3.59
CA LEU A 77 -17.60 -4.73 2.28
C LEU A 77 -18.44 -3.46 2.40
N PHE A 78 -18.09 -2.42 1.63
CA PHE A 78 -18.83 -1.17 1.63
C PHE A 78 -19.88 -1.16 0.52
N ASN A 79 -21.06 -0.68 0.85
CA ASN A 79 -22.10 -0.35 -0.10
C ASN A 79 -22.37 1.16 -0.09
N ASN A 80 -22.76 1.71 -1.24
CA ASN A 80 -23.13 3.11 -1.42
C ASN A 80 -22.04 4.13 -1.02
N ILE A 81 -20.75 3.81 -1.26
CA ILE A 81 -19.67 4.79 -1.30
C ILE A 81 -19.69 5.48 -2.66
N ILE A 82 -19.50 6.79 -2.68
CA ILE A 82 -19.41 7.57 -3.93
C ILE A 82 -18.06 8.28 -4.04
N ASP A 83 -17.57 8.49 -5.26
CA ASP A 83 -16.44 9.38 -5.51
C ASP A 83 -16.95 10.80 -5.77
N ALA A 84 -17.12 11.56 -4.69
CA ALA A 84 -17.64 12.92 -4.71
C ALA A 84 -16.59 13.98 -5.09
N ALA A 85 -15.31 13.59 -5.20
CA ALA A 85 -14.24 14.51 -5.55
C ALA A 85 -14.17 14.82 -7.05
N LEU A 86 -14.89 14.04 -7.87
CA LEU A 86 -14.96 14.26 -9.31
C LEU A 86 -15.90 15.44 -9.62
N PRO A 87 -15.43 16.47 -10.37
CA PRO A 87 -16.27 17.57 -10.81
C PRO A 87 -17.45 17.07 -11.67
N ASP A 88 -18.58 17.75 -11.58
CA ASP A 88 -19.72 17.51 -12.48
C ASP A 88 -19.28 17.73 -13.93
N GLY A 89 -19.65 16.81 -14.83
CA GLY A 89 -19.26 16.82 -16.23
C GLY A 89 -17.86 16.29 -16.54
N SER A 90 -17.06 15.92 -15.52
CA SER A 90 -15.81 15.20 -15.75
C SER A 90 -16.10 13.76 -16.19
N ASP A 91 -15.14 13.13 -16.87
CA ASP A 91 -15.19 11.69 -17.15
C ASP A 91 -14.85 10.91 -15.86
N PRO A 92 -15.85 10.31 -15.17
CA PRO A 92 -15.60 9.64 -13.91
C PRO A 92 -14.68 8.42 -14.05
N GLY A 93 -14.72 7.75 -15.21
CA GLY A 93 -13.89 6.59 -15.47
C GLY A 93 -12.41 6.93 -15.47
N HIS A 94 -12.04 7.85 -16.33
CA HIS A 94 -10.64 8.21 -16.50
C HIS A 94 -10.13 9.13 -15.38
N GLY A 95 -10.99 10.01 -14.85
CA GLY A 95 -10.65 10.87 -13.72
C GLY A 95 -10.55 10.15 -12.38
N GLY A 96 -11.30 9.06 -12.22
CA GLY A 96 -11.37 8.30 -10.96
C GLY A 96 -10.04 7.70 -10.51
N GLU A 97 -9.13 7.33 -11.42
CA GLU A 97 -7.78 6.89 -11.07
C GLU A 97 -7.01 7.93 -10.22
N ARG A 98 -7.30 9.21 -10.43
CA ARG A 98 -6.60 10.32 -9.76
C ARG A 98 -7.23 10.66 -8.43
N THR A 99 -8.57 10.60 -8.36
CA THR A 99 -9.33 11.02 -7.18
C THR A 99 -9.45 9.93 -6.13
N MET A 100 -9.40 8.66 -6.52
CA MET A 100 -9.71 7.56 -5.63
C MET A 100 -8.81 7.46 -4.39
N LEU A 101 -7.55 7.87 -4.48
CA LEU A 101 -6.61 7.87 -3.35
C LEU A 101 -6.23 9.28 -2.89
N THR A 102 -6.51 10.32 -3.68
CA THR A 102 -6.28 11.71 -3.28
C THR A 102 -7.50 12.35 -2.63
N GLY A 103 -8.70 11.89 -2.97
CA GLY A 103 -9.96 12.52 -2.57
C GLY A 103 -10.09 13.94 -3.11
N ASP A 104 -9.37 14.29 -4.17
CA ASP A 104 -9.27 15.66 -4.67
C ASP A 104 -9.35 15.70 -6.20
N GLY A 105 -10.40 16.32 -6.72
CA GLY A 105 -10.61 16.54 -8.15
C GLY A 105 -10.24 17.94 -8.62
N ARG A 106 -9.75 18.82 -7.74
CA ARG A 106 -9.34 20.17 -8.11
C ARG A 106 -8.15 20.13 -9.06
N GLY A 107 -8.21 20.93 -10.13
CA GLY A 107 -7.20 20.94 -11.18
C GLY A 107 -7.43 19.88 -12.27
N MET A 108 -8.50 19.10 -12.22
CA MET A 108 -8.96 18.31 -13.36
C MET A 108 -9.50 19.22 -14.45
N MET A 109 -9.12 18.98 -15.69
CA MET A 109 -9.67 19.66 -16.86
C MET A 109 -10.90 18.90 -17.38
N GLU A 110 -11.82 19.58 -18.07
CA GLU A 110 -13.01 18.98 -18.69
C GLU A 110 -12.67 17.80 -19.61
N GLU A 111 -11.52 17.84 -20.27
CA GLU A 111 -11.03 16.77 -21.15
C GLU A 111 -10.22 15.66 -20.41
N GLY A 112 -10.25 15.63 -19.08
CA GLY A 112 -9.55 14.63 -18.28
C GLY A 112 -8.06 14.92 -18.05
N GLY A 113 -7.54 16.05 -18.49
CA GLY A 113 -6.21 16.52 -18.12
C GLY A 113 -6.12 16.73 -16.61
N PHE A 114 -4.94 16.54 -16.02
CA PHE A 114 -4.73 16.70 -14.59
C PHE A 114 -3.56 17.66 -14.33
N ILE A 115 -3.81 18.67 -13.54
CA ILE A 115 -2.76 19.55 -13.02
C ILE A 115 -2.65 19.23 -11.52
N PRO A 116 -1.52 18.66 -11.06
CA PRO A 116 -1.32 18.40 -9.64
C PRO A 116 -1.46 19.69 -8.82
N GLN A 117 -2.27 19.65 -7.77
CA GLN A 117 -2.50 20.78 -6.84
C GLN A 117 -1.67 20.65 -5.54
N GLY A 118 -0.52 19.99 -5.61
CA GLY A 118 0.34 19.78 -4.43
C GLY A 118 -0.16 18.70 -3.48
N MET A 119 -1.11 17.85 -3.91
CA MET A 119 -1.72 16.83 -3.08
C MET A 119 -0.85 15.57 -2.98
N ALA A 120 -1.04 14.82 -1.90
CA ALA A 120 -0.56 13.46 -1.75
C ALA A 120 -1.74 12.49 -1.77
N SER A 121 -1.54 11.28 -2.27
CA SER A 121 -2.49 10.18 -2.07
C SER A 121 -2.41 9.66 -0.63
N ILE A 122 -3.49 9.01 -0.16
CA ILE A 122 -3.63 8.58 1.24
C ILE A 122 -2.53 7.59 1.65
N ASP A 123 -2.08 6.74 0.74
CA ASP A 123 -0.96 5.82 0.98
C ASP A 123 0.33 6.60 1.28
N GLN A 124 0.58 7.72 0.59
CA GLN A 124 1.74 8.56 0.85
C GLN A 124 1.61 9.37 2.14
N ALA A 125 0.42 9.85 2.48
CA ALA A 125 0.17 10.48 3.78
C ALA A 125 0.42 9.50 4.94
N ILE A 126 -0.04 8.25 4.81
CA ILE A 126 0.22 7.18 5.79
C ILE A 126 1.72 6.80 5.81
N ALA A 127 2.38 6.74 4.65
CA ALA A 127 3.78 6.35 4.54
C ALA A 127 4.73 7.30 5.29
N GLN A 128 4.40 8.58 5.40
CA GLN A 128 5.19 9.55 6.17
C GLN A 128 5.33 9.16 7.65
N SER A 129 4.34 8.46 8.22
CA SER A 129 4.35 7.99 9.60
C SER A 129 4.72 6.51 9.68
N VAL A 130 3.88 5.64 9.12
CA VAL A 130 3.99 4.18 9.24
C VAL A 130 5.25 3.64 8.55
N GLY A 131 5.61 4.23 7.40
CA GLY A 131 6.81 3.88 6.64
C GLY A 131 8.08 4.60 7.10
N ALA A 132 8.03 5.43 8.17
CA ALA A 132 9.15 6.28 8.56
C ALA A 132 10.41 5.50 8.94
N ASN A 133 10.26 4.33 9.53
CA ASN A 133 11.34 3.50 10.04
C ASN A 133 11.60 2.24 9.20
N THR A 134 11.10 2.19 7.95
CA THR A 134 11.34 1.09 7.02
C THR A 134 12.36 1.50 5.96
N ARG A 135 12.96 0.52 5.29
CA ARG A 135 13.93 0.76 4.21
C ARG A 135 13.32 1.59 3.06
N PHE A 136 12.06 1.34 2.73
CA PHE A 136 11.28 2.12 1.77
C PHE A 136 10.06 2.66 2.47
N SER A 137 9.79 3.96 2.42
CA SER A 137 8.59 4.55 3.02
C SER A 137 7.34 3.94 2.43
N SER A 138 7.35 3.74 1.11
CA SER A 138 6.31 3.05 0.35
C SER A 138 6.90 2.38 -0.89
N LEU A 139 6.16 1.42 -1.46
CA LEU A 139 6.50 0.77 -2.72
C LEU A 139 5.28 0.70 -3.63
N GLN A 140 5.48 1.04 -4.92
CA GLN A 140 4.45 1.04 -5.94
C GLN A 140 4.73 -0.11 -6.91
N PHE A 141 3.87 -1.14 -6.87
CA PHE A 141 3.90 -2.30 -7.76
C PHE A 141 2.88 -2.13 -8.88
N GLY A 142 3.21 -2.56 -10.07
CA GLY A 142 2.28 -2.62 -11.20
C GLY A 142 2.46 -3.89 -12.02
N VAL A 143 1.46 -4.21 -12.83
CA VAL A 143 1.50 -5.38 -13.70
C VAL A 143 1.54 -4.97 -15.15
N TYR A 144 0.63 -4.10 -15.57
CA TYR A 144 0.52 -3.63 -16.94
C TYR A 144 -0.05 -2.21 -16.97
N SER A 145 0.50 -1.36 -17.84
CA SER A 145 -0.09 -0.07 -18.18
C SER A 145 0.09 0.16 -19.67
N ASP A 146 -0.99 0.47 -20.34
CA ASP A 146 -0.95 0.91 -21.70
C ASP A 146 -0.62 2.40 -21.75
N THR A 147 0.37 2.77 -22.56
CA THR A 147 0.72 4.18 -22.79
C THR A 147 -0.16 4.83 -23.84
N ALA A 148 -0.87 4.02 -24.62
CA ALA A 148 -1.87 4.47 -25.58
C ALA A 148 -3.17 4.80 -24.83
N ASP A 149 -3.16 5.91 -24.13
CA ASP A 149 -4.32 6.33 -23.40
C ASP A 149 -5.43 6.88 -24.29
N CYS A 150 -6.62 6.89 -23.76
CA CYS A 150 -7.75 7.59 -24.34
C CYS A 150 -7.49 9.12 -24.29
N ASN A 151 -6.67 9.64 -25.21
CA ASN A 151 -6.38 11.07 -25.39
C ASN A 151 -5.58 11.78 -24.28
N GLY A 152 -4.54 11.17 -23.70
CA GLY A 152 -3.71 11.81 -22.67
C GLY A 152 -4.41 11.97 -21.31
N ARG A 153 -5.49 11.22 -21.08
CA ARG A 153 -6.34 11.35 -19.88
C ARG A 153 -5.86 10.53 -18.69
N HIS A 154 -4.93 9.59 -18.91
CA HIS A 154 -4.38 8.75 -17.87
C HIS A 154 -2.99 9.21 -17.44
N THR A 155 -2.73 9.10 -16.15
CA THR A 155 -1.38 9.28 -15.61
C THR A 155 -0.62 7.96 -15.56
N GLY A 156 -1.32 6.83 -15.76
CA GLY A 156 -0.76 5.51 -15.58
C GLY A 156 -0.39 5.17 -14.13
N ALA A 157 -0.84 5.98 -13.18
CA ALA A 157 -0.54 5.80 -11.77
C ALA A 157 -1.68 6.30 -10.87
N ILE A 158 -1.84 5.63 -9.74
CA ILE A 158 -2.84 5.95 -8.70
C ILE A 158 -2.22 6.65 -7.48
N THR A 159 -0.90 6.74 -7.41
CA THR A 159 -0.14 7.24 -6.27
C THR A 159 0.49 8.58 -6.57
N TYR A 160 0.37 9.53 -5.63
CA TYR A 160 0.85 10.90 -5.76
C TYR A 160 1.58 11.35 -4.49
N SER A 161 2.69 12.07 -4.66
CA SER A 161 3.44 12.69 -3.58
C SER A 161 3.68 14.17 -3.90
N ASN A 162 3.15 15.07 -3.07
CA ASN A 162 3.28 16.53 -3.24
C ASN A 162 2.93 17.02 -4.66
N GLY A 163 1.91 16.43 -5.28
CA GLY A 163 1.47 16.75 -6.64
C GLY A 163 2.24 16.04 -7.75
N ALA A 164 3.30 15.31 -7.44
CA ALA A 164 4.02 14.50 -8.40
C ALA A 164 3.44 13.07 -8.49
N VAL A 165 3.36 12.54 -9.70
CA VAL A 165 2.97 11.15 -9.95
C VAL A 165 4.08 10.22 -9.47
N LEU A 166 3.73 9.18 -8.72
CA LEU A 166 4.63 8.09 -8.39
C LEU A 166 4.25 6.85 -9.22
N PRO A 167 4.93 6.64 -10.36
CA PRO A 167 4.57 5.54 -11.25
C PRO A 167 4.88 4.18 -10.62
N PRO A 168 4.05 3.16 -10.87
CA PRO A 168 4.34 1.81 -10.41
C PRO A 168 5.52 1.20 -11.17
N VAL A 169 6.30 0.38 -10.48
CA VAL A 169 7.32 -0.48 -11.14
C VAL A 169 6.60 -1.71 -11.69
N MET A 170 6.68 -1.92 -13.01
CA MET A 170 5.97 -3.00 -13.71
C MET A 170 6.88 -4.17 -14.09
N ASP A 171 8.18 -3.99 -14.05
CA ASP A 171 9.15 -5.06 -14.32
C ASP A 171 9.56 -5.76 -13.03
N PRO A 172 9.26 -7.07 -12.87
CA PRO A 172 9.63 -7.83 -11.68
C PRO A 172 11.13 -7.86 -11.40
N ALA A 173 11.98 -7.85 -12.43
CA ALA A 173 13.43 -7.87 -12.26
C ALA A 173 13.93 -6.54 -11.66
N THR A 174 13.36 -5.42 -12.11
CA THR A 174 13.63 -4.09 -11.55
C THR A 174 13.18 -4.01 -10.09
N MET A 175 11.96 -4.46 -9.77
CA MET A 175 11.45 -4.47 -8.40
C MET A 175 12.27 -5.42 -7.50
N PHE A 176 12.63 -6.60 -8.00
CA PHE A 176 13.49 -7.54 -7.30
C PHE A 176 14.84 -6.91 -6.97
N THR A 177 15.46 -6.24 -7.94
CA THR A 177 16.73 -5.55 -7.76
C THR A 177 16.60 -4.41 -6.75
N ARG A 178 15.50 -3.65 -6.78
CA ARG A 178 15.21 -2.60 -5.79
C ARG A 178 15.11 -3.17 -4.38
N LEU A 179 14.44 -4.30 -4.20
CA LEU A 179 14.25 -4.94 -2.89
C LEU A 179 15.50 -5.67 -2.39
N PHE A 180 16.19 -6.41 -3.26
CA PHE A 180 17.22 -7.38 -2.88
C PHE A 180 18.60 -7.10 -3.49
N GLY A 181 18.69 -6.33 -4.58
CA GLY A 181 19.93 -6.13 -5.37
C GLY A 181 21.11 -5.49 -4.63
N ASN A 182 20.88 -4.87 -3.47
CA ASN A 182 21.91 -4.35 -2.57
C ASN A 182 22.05 -5.18 -1.28
N ALA A 183 21.25 -6.23 -1.12
CA ALA A 183 21.41 -7.16 -0.01
C ALA A 183 22.48 -8.19 -0.42
N PRO A 184 23.47 -8.50 0.44
CA PRO A 184 24.24 -9.73 0.23
C PRO A 184 23.22 -10.87 0.20
N VAL A 185 23.27 -11.68 -0.88
CA VAL A 185 22.51 -12.91 -0.98
C VAL A 185 23.13 -13.87 0.06
N GLY A 186 22.54 -13.90 1.25
CA GLY A 186 23.07 -14.69 2.37
C GLY A 186 23.01 -13.94 3.70
N PRO A 187 23.38 -14.58 4.80
CA PRO A 187 23.49 -13.94 6.11
C PRO A 187 24.44 -12.75 6.04
N ALA A 188 24.18 -11.69 6.81
CA ALA A 188 25.03 -10.51 6.90
C ALA A 188 26.50 -10.93 7.03
N PRO A 189 27.46 -10.24 6.38
CA PRO A 189 28.85 -10.59 6.47
C PRO A 189 29.26 -10.68 7.93
N THR A 190 29.70 -11.85 8.36
CA THR A 190 30.28 -12.05 9.69
C THR A 190 31.72 -11.55 9.78
N ASP A 191 32.31 -11.23 8.63
CA ASP A 191 33.65 -10.64 8.53
C ASP A 191 33.62 -9.15 8.91
N PRO A 192 34.33 -8.73 9.99
CA PRO A 192 34.42 -7.35 10.40
C PRO A 192 34.98 -6.42 9.33
N ALA A 193 35.90 -6.90 8.48
CA ALA A 193 36.50 -6.11 7.40
C ALA A 193 35.50 -5.84 6.27
N ALA A 194 34.67 -6.82 5.89
CA ALA A 194 33.59 -6.64 4.93
C ALA A 194 32.50 -5.68 5.45
N THR A 195 32.17 -5.77 6.73
CA THR A 195 31.23 -4.86 7.40
C THR A 195 31.76 -3.42 7.43
N ALA A 196 33.04 -3.22 7.79
CA ALA A 196 33.68 -1.90 7.80
C ALA A 196 33.75 -1.28 6.40
N LYS A 197 34.06 -2.07 5.36
CA LYS A 197 34.04 -1.62 3.97
C LYS A 197 32.66 -1.17 3.51
N LEU A 198 31.61 -1.89 3.87
CA LEU A 198 30.23 -1.53 3.57
C LEU A 198 29.80 -0.24 4.28
N GLN A 199 30.18 -0.08 5.56
CA GLN A 199 29.94 1.14 6.34
C GLN A 199 30.64 2.35 5.73
N ALA A 200 31.92 2.21 5.32
CA ALA A 200 32.66 3.28 4.68
C ALA A 200 32.04 3.70 3.33
N LEU A 201 31.58 2.73 2.53
CA LEU A 201 30.90 2.99 1.27
C LEU A 201 29.56 3.73 1.47
N ASN A 202 28.78 3.35 2.49
CA ASN A 202 27.53 4.00 2.82
C ASN A 202 27.73 5.42 3.35
N ALA A 203 28.73 5.66 4.18
CA ALA A 203 29.12 6.99 4.63
C ALA A 203 29.55 7.91 3.48
N GLN A 204 30.28 7.37 2.50
CA GLN A 204 30.67 8.12 1.29
C GLN A 204 29.45 8.49 0.44
N ARG A 205 28.50 7.57 0.24
CA ARG A 205 27.24 7.82 -0.48
C ARG A 205 26.41 8.89 0.21
N GLN A 206 26.30 8.85 1.54
CA GLN A 206 25.60 9.85 2.32
C GLN A 206 26.21 11.24 2.17
N SER A 207 27.54 11.37 2.20
CA SER A 207 28.24 12.64 1.99
C SER A 207 27.95 13.25 0.60
N ILE A 208 27.82 12.42 -0.44
CA ILE A 208 27.45 12.87 -1.78
C ILE A 208 25.99 13.36 -1.81
N LEU A 209 25.07 12.66 -1.15
CA LEU A 209 23.67 13.06 -1.07
C LEU A 209 23.47 14.37 -0.33
N ASP A 210 24.19 14.60 0.78
CA ASP A 210 24.14 15.86 1.52
C ASP A 210 24.63 17.04 0.66
N LEU A 211 25.66 16.85 -0.14
CA LEU A 211 26.14 17.84 -1.09
C LEU A 211 25.07 18.17 -2.15
N LEU A 212 24.44 17.14 -2.72
CA LEU A 212 23.39 17.31 -3.74
C LEU A 212 22.15 18.03 -3.15
N LYS A 213 21.74 17.68 -1.93
CA LYS A 213 20.64 18.36 -1.21
C LYS A 213 20.94 19.85 -1.02
N GLY A 214 22.18 20.19 -0.62
CA GLY A 214 22.61 21.58 -0.46
C GLY A 214 22.54 22.37 -1.77
N GLN A 215 22.94 21.76 -2.89
CA GLN A 215 22.85 22.39 -4.21
C GLN A 215 21.41 22.62 -4.65
N VAL A 216 20.52 21.61 -4.52
CA VAL A 216 19.10 21.72 -4.91
C VAL A 216 18.41 22.78 -4.05
N THR A 217 18.62 22.79 -2.73
CA THR A 217 18.06 23.82 -1.85
C THR A 217 18.49 25.23 -2.22
N SER A 218 19.74 25.40 -2.63
CA SER A 218 20.26 26.70 -3.09
C SER A 218 19.57 27.17 -4.38
N ILE A 219 19.26 26.27 -5.29
CA ILE A 219 18.59 26.58 -6.56
C ILE A 219 17.09 26.89 -6.35
N GLN A 220 16.42 26.24 -5.39
CA GLN A 220 15.00 26.49 -5.10
C GLN A 220 14.66 27.97 -4.81
N GLY A 221 15.62 28.72 -4.25
CA GLY A 221 15.46 30.16 -4.03
C GLY A 221 15.48 31.03 -5.30
N LEU A 222 15.96 30.46 -6.42
CA LEU A 222 16.25 31.19 -7.66
C LEU A 222 15.28 30.87 -8.81
N VAL A 223 14.39 29.89 -8.65
CA VAL A 223 13.53 29.37 -9.73
C VAL A 223 12.05 29.67 -9.50
N GLY A 224 11.26 29.62 -10.57
CA GLY A 224 9.81 29.82 -10.55
C GLY A 224 9.03 28.66 -9.91
N SER A 225 7.73 28.82 -9.75
CA SER A 225 6.87 27.83 -9.05
C SER A 225 6.84 26.45 -9.72
N ALA A 226 6.85 26.39 -11.04
CA ALA A 226 6.85 25.12 -11.79
C ALA A 226 8.16 24.36 -11.63
N GLU A 227 9.29 25.05 -11.66
CA GLU A 227 10.61 24.48 -11.44
C GLU A 227 10.82 24.08 -9.99
N LYS A 228 10.21 24.79 -9.03
CA LYS A 228 10.22 24.39 -7.61
C LYS A 228 9.60 23.03 -7.41
N LEU A 229 8.47 22.73 -8.04
CA LEU A 229 7.83 21.42 -7.96
C LEU A 229 8.76 20.29 -8.44
N ARG A 230 9.47 20.49 -9.54
CA ARG A 230 10.46 19.50 -10.04
C ARG A 230 11.66 19.34 -9.12
N LEU A 231 12.11 20.42 -8.49
CA LEU A 231 13.21 20.38 -7.52
C LEU A 231 12.77 19.70 -6.21
N ASP A 232 11.53 19.90 -5.76
CA ASP A 232 10.96 19.22 -4.61
C ASP A 232 10.85 17.71 -4.87
N GLU A 233 10.44 17.30 -6.06
CA GLU A 233 10.44 15.90 -6.49
C GLU A 233 11.86 15.31 -6.44
N HIS A 234 12.84 16.05 -6.96
CA HIS A 234 14.24 15.62 -6.90
C HIS A 234 14.76 15.50 -5.46
N LEU A 235 14.40 16.46 -4.59
CA LEU A 235 14.73 16.39 -3.15
C LEU A 235 14.07 15.19 -2.46
N ASN A 236 12.82 14.88 -2.78
CA ASN A 236 12.13 13.72 -2.24
C ASN A 236 12.80 12.42 -2.69
N THR A 237 13.22 12.34 -3.95
CA THR A 237 14.01 11.20 -4.46
C THR A 237 15.36 11.07 -3.72
N LEU A 238 16.04 12.18 -3.47
CA LEU A 238 17.29 12.18 -2.70
C LEU A 238 17.08 11.77 -1.24
N ARG A 239 15.99 12.21 -0.59
CA ARG A 239 15.63 11.78 0.77
C ARG A 239 15.33 10.29 0.84
N GLU A 240 14.65 9.75 -0.16
CA GLU A 240 14.37 8.32 -0.22
C GLU A 240 15.65 7.50 -0.43
N LEU A 241 16.57 7.96 -1.28
CA LEU A 241 17.91 7.37 -1.43
C LEU A 241 18.71 7.41 -0.12
N GLU A 242 18.70 8.53 0.58
CA GLU A 242 19.34 8.69 1.91
C GLU A 242 18.79 7.66 2.89
N LYS A 243 17.47 7.52 2.97
CA LYS A 243 16.78 6.57 3.82
C LYS A 243 17.16 5.12 3.50
N GLN A 244 17.24 4.77 2.20
CA GLN A 244 17.69 3.47 1.74
C GLN A 244 19.14 3.17 2.16
N ILE A 245 20.02 4.17 2.12
CA ILE A 245 21.42 4.05 2.54
C ILE A 245 21.54 3.92 4.06
N MET A 246 20.78 4.73 4.82
CA MET A 246 20.79 4.69 6.29
C MET A 246 20.21 3.39 6.83
N ASN A 247 19.20 2.85 6.18
CA ASN A 247 18.50 1.64 6.57
C ASN A 247 19.05 0.37 5.88
N ALA A 248 20.10 0.49 5.05
CA ALA A 248 20.79 -0.67 4.49
C ALA A 248 21.61 -1.39 5.58
N PRO A 249 21.81 -2.72 5.47
CA PRO A 249 22.72 -3.45 6.36
C PRO A 249 24.10 -2.78 6.41
N GLY A 250 24.53 -2.32 7.60
CA GLY A 250 25.75 -1.53 7.78
C GLY A 250 25.59 -0.01 7.66
N GLY A 251 24.38 0.52 7.56
CA GLY A 251 24.11 1.96 7.59
C GLY A 251 24.41 2.60 8.96
N THR A 252 24.77 3.89 8.95
CA THR A 252 25.18 4.66 10.15
C THR A 252 24.00 5.18 10.97
N GLY A 253 22.76 4.96 10.52
CA GLY A 253 21.55 5.35 11.22
C GLY A 253 21.28 4.43 12.41
N GLY A 254 21.26 4.99 13.63
CA GLY A 254 21.01 4.25 14.87
C GLY A 254 19.57 3.75 15.07
N GLY A 255 18.75 3.69 14.03
CA GLY A 255 17.49 2.99 14.03
C GLY A 255 17.77 1.48 13.95
N VAL A 256 17.30 0.73 14.93
CA VAL A 256 17.29 -0.74 14.88
C VAL A 256 16.29 -1.12 13.77
N VAL A 257 16.73 -1.10 12.52
CA VAL A 257 16.05 -1.85 11.48
C VAL A 257 16.25 -3.29 11.90
N SER A 258 15.19 -3.93 12.35
CA SER A 258 15.21 -5.38 12.56
C SER A 258 15.80 -5.99 11.29
N ALA A 259 16.96 -6.62 11.42
CA ALA A 259 17.50 -7.40 10.30
C ALA A 259 16.35 -8.30 9.84
N PRO A 260 16.12 -8.43 8.51
CA PRO A 260 15.11 -9.35 8.01
C PRO A 260 15.24 -10.64 8.79
N GLY A 261 14.14 -11.11 9.41
CA GLY A 261 14.16 -12.39 10.12
C GLY A 261 14.75 -13.48 9.21
N ALA A 262 15.26 -14.54 9.74
CA ALA A 262 15.89 -15.63 8.96
C ALA A 262 15.04 -16.18 7.79
N SER A 263 13.75 -15.78 7.73
CA SER A 263 12.78 -16.09 6.67
C SER A 263 12.78 -15.11 5.49
N CYS A 264 13.54 -14.00 5.56
CA CYS A 264 13.54 -12.92 4.55
C CYS A 264 14.62 -13.10 3.48
N GLY A 265 14.70 -14.29 2.89
CA GLY A 265 15.51 -14.52 1.70
C GLY A 265 14.85 -13.95 0.43
N ALA A 266 15.69 -13.63 -0.57
CA ALA A 266 15.19 -13.29 -1.89
C ALA A 266 14.37 -14.47 -2.47
N PRO A 267 13.13 -14.25 -2.94
CA PRO A 267 12.31 -15.31 -3.51
C PRO A 267 12.88 -15.78 -4.84
N THR A 268 12.60 -17.01 -5.21
CA THR A 268 12.79 -17.47 -6.59
C THR A 268 11.59 -17.03 -7.41
N LEU A 269 11.82 -16.18 -8.40
CA LEU A 269 10.77 -15.74 -9.32
C LEU A 269 10.72 -16.66 -10.55
N GLY A 270 9.54 -16.85 -11.12
CA GLY A 270 9.38 -17.47 -12.44
C GLY A 270 10.00 -16.58 -13.54
N SER A 271 10.42 -17.19 -14.64
CA SER A 271 11.04 -16.51 -15.78
C SER A 271 10.06 -16.07 -16.87
N GLY A 272 8.74 -16.25 -16.66
CA GLY A 272 7.73 -15.85 -17.63
C GLY A 272 7.61 -14.31 -17.71
N THR A 273 7.31 -13.84 -18.93
CA THR A 273 7.12 -12.40 -19.24
C THR A 273 5.67 -12.08 -19.60
N ASP A 274 4.79 -13.08 -19.61
CA ASP A 274 3.36 -12.87 -19.80
C ASP A 274 2.70 -12.28 -18.54
N VAL A 275 1.52 -11.72 -18.71
CA VAL A 275 0.81 -11.03 -17.64
C VAL A 275 0.56 -11.92 -16.41
N PRO A 276 0.15 -13.20 -16.53
CA PRO A 276 0.05 -14.09 -15.38
C PRO A 276 1.36 -14.29 -14.62
N ALA A 277 2.47 -14.48 -15.32
CA ALA A 277 3.78 -14.65 -14.68
C ALA A 277 4.27 -13.37 -14.01
N VAL A 278 4.12 -12.21 -14.66
CA VAL A 278 4.42 -10.89 -14.09
C VAL A 278 3.57 -10.66 -12.84
N THR A 279 2.27 -10.96 -12.90
CA THR A 279 1.36 -10.80 -11.75
C THR A 279 1.79 -11.68 -10.57
N ALA A 280 2.10 -12.94 -10.83
CA ALA A 280 2.56 -13.86 -9.79
C ALA A 280 3.87 -13.38 -9.15
N ALA A 281 4.83 -12.91 -9.95
CA ALA A 281 6.10 -12.37 -9.47
C ALA A 281 5.90 -11.09 -8.65
N MET A 282 5.05 -10.16 -9.09
CA MET A 282 4.76 -8.92 -8.38
C MET A 282 4.01 -9.18 -7.07
N ASN A 283 3.06 -10.10 -7.04
CA ASN A 283 2.38 -10.52 -5.81
C ASN A 283 3.37 -11.11 -4.80
N GLU A 284 4.33 -11.94 -5.27
CA GLU A 284 5.41 -12.47 -4.43
C GLU A 284 6.27 -11.36 -3.85
N LEU A 285 6.73 -10.41 -4.69
CA LEU A 285 7.59 -9.31 -4.28
C LEU A 285 6.88 -8.35 -3.33
N LEU A 286 5.59 -8.06 -3.57
CA LEU A 286 4.77 -7.28 -2.65
C LEU A 286 4.68 -7.98 -1.29
N TYR A 287 4.30 -9.25 -1.26
CA TYR A 287 4.24 -10.01 -0.02
C TYR A 287 5.58 -10.01 0.72
N GLN A 288 6.69 -10.29 0.03
CA GLN A 288 8.01 -10.31 0.65
C GLN A 288 8.42 -8.93 1.17
N SER A 289 8.08 -7.85 0.48
CA SER A 289 8.39 -6.50 0.94
C SER A 289 7.71 -6.18 2.28
N ILE A 290 6.48 -6.67 2.47
CA ILE A 290 5.69 -6.55 3.71
C ILE A 290 6.18 -7.51 4.78
N ASN A 291 6.39 -8.79 4.45
CA ASN A 291 6.83 -9.84 5.37
C ASN A 291 8.22 -9.54 5.96
N CYS A 292 9.09 -8.95 5.16
CA CYS A 292 10.43 -8.56 5.58
C CYS A 292 10.51 -7.16 6.22
N ASP A 293 9.39 -6.50 6.45
CA ASP A 293 9.32 -5.12 6.95
C ASP A 293 10.22 -4.15 6.13
N ALA A 294 10.44 -4.47 4.84
CA ALA A 294 11.17 -3.60 3.93
C ALA A 294 10.38 -2.32 3.63
N THR A 295 9.06 -2.45 3.61
CA THR A 295 8.08 -1.36 3.67
C THR A 295 6.87 -1.78 4.48
N ARG A 296 6.11 -0.81 4.99
CA ARG A 296 4.80 -1.01 5.64
C ARG A 296 3.67 -0.40 4.83
N VAL A 297 4.00 0.23 3.70
CA VAL A 297 3.01 0.81 2.79
C VAL A 297 3.31 0.38 1.37
N ALA A 298 2.35 -0.26 0.72
CA ALA A 298 2.50 -0.74 -0.66
C ALA A 298 1.22 -0.52 -1.47
N THR A 299 1.37 -0.25 -2.77
CA THR A 299 0.26 -0.24 -3.72
C THR A 299 0.52 -1.29 -4.81
N MET A 300 -0.51 -2.02 -5.21
CA MET A 300 -0.51 -2.89 -6.39
C MET A 300 -1.54 -2.37 -7.37
N GLN A 301 -1.08 -1.92 -8.51
CA GLN A 301 -1.90 -1.51 -9.64
C GLN A 301 -1.90 -2.62 -10.69
N MET A 302 -3.04 -3.30 -10.86
CA MET A 302 -3.12 -4.40 -11.83
C MET A 302 -2.94 -3.87 -13.25
N PHE A 303 -3.79 -2.94 -13.67
CA PHE A 303 -3.72 -2.24 -14.95
C PHE A 303 -4.10 -0.77 -14.75
N ASN A 304 -3.94 0.06 -15.78
CA ASN A 304 -4.60 1.36 -15.83
C ASN A 304 -6.03 1.21 -16.43
N THR A 305 -6.89 2.18 -16.18
CA THR A 305 -8.31 2.12 -16.58
C THR A 305 -8.51 2.01 -18.09
N GLY A 306 -7.61 2.56 -18.91
CA GLY A 306 -7.67 2.49 -20.38
C GLY A 306 -6.97 1.28 -21.02
N ALA A 307 -6.61 0.25 -20.25
CA ALA A 307 -5.84 -0.87 -20.76
C ALA A 307 -6.57 -1.65 -21.88
N GLU A 308 -5.95 -1.73 -23.04
CA GLU A 308 -6.43 -2.49 -24.22
C GLU A 308 -5.96 -3.96 -24.21
N LEU A 309 -5.56 -4.46 -23.06
CA LEU A 309 -4.99 -5.79 -22.89
C LEU A 309 -6.04 -6.90 -23.13
N LEU A 310 -5.71 -7.88 -23.98
CA LEU A 310 -6.47 -9.11 -24.18
C LEU A 310 -6.17 -10.11 -23.05
N PHE A 311 -7.17 -10.79 -22.53
CA PHE A 311 -7.03 -11.86 -21.55
C PHE A 311 -6.92 -13.23 -22.22
N SER A 312 -5.97 -13.36 -23.15
CA SER A 312 -5.77 -14.56 -23.96
C SER A 312 -5.47 -15.81 -23.13
N TRP A 313 -4.86 -15.67 -21.96
CA TRP A 313 -4.57 -16.79 -21.04
C TRP A 313 -5.81 -17.42 -20.38
N ILE A 314 -6.96 -16.73 -20.45
CA ILE A 314 -8.27 -17.31 -20.08
C ILE A 314 -9.20 -17.44 -21.27
N GLY A 315 -8.67 -17.38 -22.50
CA GLY A 315 -9.42 -17.60 -23.73
C GLY A 315 -10.15 -16.37 -24.29
N LEU A 316 -9.99 -15.17 -23.71
CA LEU A 316 -10.62 -13.95 -24.19
C LEU A 316 -9.69 -13.24 -25.18
N ASN A 317 -9.98 -13.38 -26.48
CA ASN A 317 -9.10 -12.93 -27.57
C ASN A 317 -9.74 -11.86 -28.47
N ASN A 318 -10.97 -11.42 -28.19
CA ASN A 318 -11.72 -10.56 -29.11
C ASN A 318 -11.63 -9.08 -28.74
N LEU A 319 -11.75 -8.76 -27.47
CA LEU A 319 -11.76 -7.39 -26.96
C LEU A 319 -10.74 -7.24 -25.83
N GLY A 320 -10.09 -6.09 -25.76
CA GLY A 320 -9.26 -5.70 -24.64
C GLY A 320 -10.11 -5.37 -23.41
N HIS A 321 -9.44 -5.19 -22.26
CA HIS A 321 -10.13 -4.93 -20.99
C HIS A 321 -11.04 -3.69 -21.06
N HIS A 322 -10.53 -2.57 -21.56
CA HIS A 322 -11.29 -1.32 -21.68
C HIS A 322 -12.51 -1.42 -22.59
N PRO A 323 -12.43 -1.96 -23.83
CA PRO A 323 -13.63 -2.21 -24.64
C PRO A 323 -14.64 -3.19 -24.01
N MET A 324 -14.16 -4.22 -23.30
CA MET A 324 -15.08 -5.14 -22.58
C MET A 324 -15.86 -4.42 -21.48
N GLN A 325 -15.25 -3.46 -20.82
CA GLN A 325 -15.91 -2.66 -19.77
C GLN A 325 -17.10 -1.85 -20.34
N HIS A 326 -16.97 -1.29 -21.57
CA HIS A 326 -18.05 -0.56 -22.24
C HIS A 326 -19.19 -1.44 -22.75
N SER A 327 -18.96 -2.73 -22.89
CA SER A 327 -19.96 -3.71 -23.30
C SER A 327 -19.97 -4.89 -22.30
N PRO A 328 -20.31 -4.63 -21.04
CA PRO A 328 -20.12 -5.61 -19.98
C PRO A 328 -21.00 -6.85 -20.20
N GLY A 329 -20.35 -8.00 -20.22
CA GLY A 329 -20.94 -9.31 -20.42
C GLY A 329 -20.17 -10.39 -19.67
N PRO A 330 -20.38 -11.67 -20.00
CA PRO A 330 -19.67 -12.78 -19.37
C PRO A 330 -18.15 -12.66 -19.46
N ASP A 331 -17.61 -12.13 -20.57
CA ASP A 331 -16.17 -11.96 -20.77
C ASP A 331 -15.59 -10.92 -19.81
N PHE A 332 -16.27 -9.79 -19.61
CA PHE A 332 -15.84 -8.80 -18.63
C PHE A 332 -15.92 -9.36 -17.20
N VAL A 333 -16.97 -10.11 -16.86
CA VAL A 333 -17.06 -10.81 -15.57
C VAL A 333 -15.89 -11.76 -15.38
N ALA A 334 -15.53 -12.55 -16.41
CA ALA A 334 -14.40 -13.48 -16.35
C ALA A 334 -13.05 -12.75 -16.19
N ALA A 335 -12.85 -11.63 -16.89
CA ALA A 335 -11.67 -10.79 -16.77
C ALA A 335 -11.53 -10.20 -15.35
N GLN A 336 -12.61 -9.61 -14.81
CA GLN A 336 -12.64 -9.08 -13.44
C GLN A 336 -12.46 -10.16 -12.37
N ASN A 337 -13.06 -11.34 -12.57
CA ASN A 337 -12.81 -12.48 -11.68
C ASN A 337 -11.34 -12.89 -11.67
N TRP A 338 -10.68 -12.91 -12.82
CA TRP A 338 -9.25 -13.20 -12.87
C TRP A 338 -8.45 -12.14 -12.10
N LEU A 339 -8.69 -10.85 -12.32
CA LEU A 339 -8.01 -9.76 -11.61
C LEU A 339 -8.19 -9.88 -10.09
N LEU A 340 -9.42 -10.03 -9.64
CA LEU A 340 -9.73 -10.14 -8.21
C LEU A 340 -9.20 -11.42 -7.58
N ALA A 341 -9.12 -12.53 -8.34
CA ALA A 341 -8.49 -13.75 -7.87
C ALA A 341 -6.98 -13.54 -7.62
N GLN A 342 -6.29 -12.77 -8.50
CA GLN A 342 -4.87 -12.46 -8.28
C GLN A 342 -4.67 -11.59 -7.05
N LEU A 343 -5.53 -10.60 -6.80
CA LEU A 343 -5.47 -9.76 -5.61
C LEU A 343 -5.83 -10.53 -4.34
N ALA A 344 -6.77 -11.47 -4.42
CA ALA A 344 -7.14 -12.37 -3.33
C ALA A 344 -5.96 -13.24 -2.85
N VAL A 345 -5.04 -13.60 -3.76
CA VAL A 345 -3.79 -14.34 -3.40
C VAL A 345 -2.98 -13.56 -2.37
N VAL A 346 -2.82 -12.25 -2.54
CA VAL A 346 -2.07 -11.40 -1.59
C VAL A 346 -2.75 -11.41 -0.23
N VAL A 347 -4.06 -11.15 -0.17
CA VAL A 347 -4.84 -11.12 1.08
C VAL A 347 -4.79 -12.48 1.79
N LYS A 348 -4.98 -13.56 1.02
CA LYS A 348 -4.91 -14.94 1.56
C LYS A 348 -3.54 -15.23 2.16
N ARG A 349 -2.48 -14.84 1.49
CA ARG A 349 -1.11 -15.08 1.95
C ARG A 349 -0.80 -14.34 3.25
N LEU A 350 -1.24 -13.08 3.39
CA LEU A 350 -1.15 -12.34 4.65
C LEU A 350 -1.95 -13.02 5.77
N LYS A 351 -3.14 -13.57 5.45
CA LYS A 351 -3.97 -14.34 6.39
C LYS A 351 -3.29 -15.63 6.84
N ASP A 352 -2.65 -16.34 5.92
CA ASP A 352 -1.99 -17.64 6.21
C ASP A 352 -0.63 -17.46 6.92
N THR A 353 -0.11 -16.25 7.01
CA THR A 353 1.18 -15.95 7.67
C THR A 353 0.97 -15.70 9.16
N PRO A 354 1.51 -16.56 10.07
CA PRO A 354 1.37 -16.37 11.51
C PRO A 354 2.12 -15.11 11.99
N GLU A 355 1.48 -14.31 12.85
CA GLU A 355 2.09 -13.14 13.50
C GLU A 355 1.40 -12.84 14.83
N GLY A 356 2.17 -12.70 15.92
CA GLY A 356 1.68 -12.22 17.21
C GLY A 356 0.53 -13.00 17.84
N GLY A 357 0.41 -14.29 17.58
CA GLY A 357 -0.68 -15.14 18.07
C GLY A 357 -1.94 -15.13 17.19
N GLY A 358 -1.91 -14.38 16.09
CA GLY A 358 -2.90 -14.33 15.02
C GLY A 358 -2.26 -14.50 13.66
N SER A 359 -2.70 -13.73 12.68
CA SER A 359 -2.13 -13.66 11.35
C SER A 359 -1.54 -12.29 11.06
N MET A 360 -0.68 -12.20 10.05
CA MET A 360 -0.14 -10.92 9.58
C MET A 360 -1.28 -10.01 9.08
N LEU A 361 -2.34 -10.59 8.50
CA LEU A 361 -3.51 -9.84 8.05
C LEU A 361 -4.21 -9.10 9.21
N ASP A 362 -4.15 -9.63 10.43
CA ASP A 362 -4.72 -8.95 11.61
C ASP A 362 -4.07 -7.57 11.87
N ASN A 363 -2.79 -7.41 11.49
CA ASN A 363 -2.02 -6.18 11.62
C ASN A 363 -1.95 -5.38 10.30
N CYS A 364 -2.68 -5.80 9.29
CA CYS A 364 -2.79 -5.09 8.01
C CYS A 364 -4.13 -4.35 7.91
N LEU A 365 -4.12 -3.28 7.12
CA LEU A 365 -5.29 -2.64 6.52
C LEU A 365 -5.11 -2.69 5.01
N VAL A 366 -5.87 -3.53 4.34
CA VAL A 366 -5.80 -3.73 2.89
C VAL A 366 -7.03 -3.12 2.25
N LEU A 367 -6.84 -2.09 1.44
CA LEU A 367 -7.87 -1.46 0.62
C LEU A 367 -7.90 -2.12 -0.75
N LEU A 368 -9.00 -2.79 -1.10
CA LEU A 368 -9.30 -3.24 -2.46
C LEU A 368 -10.34 -2.28 -3.04
N THR A 369 -10.04 -1.68 -4.20
CA THR A 369 -10.94 -0.69 -4.80
C THR A 369 -10.72 -0.55 -6.30
N SER A 370 -11.69 0.11 -6.95
CA SER A 370 -11.63 0.55 -8.33
C SER A 370 -11.94 2.04 -8.41
N GLU A 371 -11.62 2.65 -9.54
CA GLU A 371 -11.84 4.08 -9.80
C GLU A 371 -13.31 4.41 -10.04
N MET A 372 -14.10 3.44 -10.55
CA MET A 372 -15.50 3.62 -10.89
C MET A 372 -16.36 2.46 -10.40
N GLY A 373 -17.67 2.61 -10.45
CA GLY A 373 -18.64 1.56 -10.17
C GLY A 373 -19.02 0.78 -11.42
N ASP A 374 -19.86 1.35 -12.27
CA ASP A 374 -20.22 0.78 -13.57
C ASP A 374 -19.35 1.35 -14.68
N GLY A 375 -18.45 0.51 -15.19
CA GLY A 375 -17.53 0.89 -16.23
C GLY A 375 -18.19 1.15 -17.59
N SER A 376 -19.40 0.63 -17.83
CA SER A 376 -20.08 0.81 -19.13
C SER A 376 -20.48 2.26 -19.41
N ILE A 377 -20.76 3.01 -18.37
CA ILE A 377 -21.17 4.42 -18.42
C ILE A 377 -20.26 5.32 -17.57
N HIS A 378 -19.10 4.82 -17.17
CA HIS A 378 -18.13 5.52 -16.32
C HIS A 378 -18.75 6.09 -15.03
N LEU A 379 -19.59 5.30 -14.36
CA LEU A 379 -20.31 5.76 -13.19
C LEU A 379 -19.39 5.78 -11.96
N ASN A 380 -19.29 6.92 -11.29
CA ASN A 380 -18.48 7.11 -10.07
C ASN A 380 -19.28 6.90 -8.75
N ARG A 381 -20.50 6.37 -8.85
CA ARG A 381 -21.37 6.13 -7.69
C ARG A 381 -22.37 5.00 -7.98
N PRO A 382 -22.41 3.96 -7.13
CA PRO A 382 -21.42 3.68 -6.08
C PRO A 382 -20.14 3.13 -6.66
N VAL A 383 -19.03 3.21 -5.91
CA VAL A 383 -17.75 2.60 -6.27
C VAL A 383 -17.46 1.40 -5.36
N PRO A 384 -16.82 0.34 -5.88
CA PRO A 384 -16.48 -0.82 -5.08
C PRO A 384 -15.35 -0.51 -4.10
N VAL A 385 -15.59 -0.79 -2.83
CA VAL A 385 -14.62 -0.62 -1.74
C VAL A 385 -14.73 -1.79 -0.78
N LEU A 386 -13.59 -2.42 -0.52
CA LEU A 386 -13.46 -3.50 0.45
C LEU A 386 -12.23 -3.23 1.33
N LEU A 387 -12.36 -3.41 2.64
CA LEU A 387 -11.24 -3.36 3.56
C LEU A 387 -11.01 -4.75 4.13
N ALA A 388 -9.82 -5.33 3.88
CA ALA A 388 -9.42 -6.59 4.47
C ALA A 388 -8.40 -6.38 5.61
N GLY A 389 -8.48 -7.25 6.63
CA GLY A 389 -7.62 -7.16 7.80
C GLY A 389 -8.22 -6.34 8.94
N LYS A 390 -7.55 -6.33 10.09
CA LYS A 390 -8.10 -5.76 11.32
C LYS A 390 -7.41 -4.50 11.80
N ALA A 391 -6.41 -3.99 11.08
CA ALA A 391 -5.63 -2.81 11.49
C ALA A 391 -5.18 -2.89 12.96
N GLY A 392 -4.61 -4.04 13.38
CA GLY A 392 -4.22 -4.26 14.77
C GLY A 392 -5.39 -4.40 15.76
N GLY A 393 -6.56 -4.83 15.28
CA GLY A 393 -7.78 -5.00 16.08
C GLY A 393 -8.72 -3.79 16.09
N GLN A 394 -8.39 -2.72 15.36
CA GLN A 394 -9.19 -1.49 15.30
C GLN A 394 -10.34 -1.58 14.28
N LEU A 395 -10.28 -2.51 13.31
CA LEU A 395 -11.31 -2.69 12.29
C LEU A 395 -12.06 -4.02 12.50
N ARG A 396 -13.38 -3.94 12.51
CA ARG A 396 -14.26 -5.10 12.58
C ARG A 396 -14.67 -5.53 11.17
N THR A 397 -14.30 -6.73 10.78
CA THR A 397 -14.58 -7.35 9.46
C THR A 397 -15.70 -8.40 9.53
N GLY A 398 -15.91 -9.14 8.45
CA GLY A 398 -16.95 -10.17 8.34
C GLY A 398 -18.36 -9.59 8.22
N ARG A 399 -18.49 -8.39 7.66
CA ARG A 399 -19.78 -7.69 7.55
C ARG A 399 -19.81 -6.75 6.35
N THR A 400 -21.02 -6.29 6.05
CA THR A 400 -21.27 -5.21 5.09
C THR A 400 -21.56 -3.90 5.84
N PHE A 401 -21.10 -2.78 5.31
CA PHE A 401 -21.35 -1.43 5.81
C PHE A 401 -22.01 -0.59 4.72
N ASN A 402 -23.19 -0.04 4.98
CA ASN A 402 -23.84 0.89 4.05
C ASN A 402 -23.40 2.32 4.36
N ALA A 403 -22.67 2.93 3.44
CA ALA A 403 -22.19 4.29 3.58
C ALA A 403 -23.24 5.37 3.26
N ASN A 404 -24.40 4.99 2.75
CA ASN A 404 -25.53 5.90 2.47
C ASN A 404 -25.16 7.10 1.59
N GLY A 405 -24.33 6.88 0.57
CA GLY A 405 -23.91 7.95 -0.35
C GLY A 405 -22.81 8.86 0.20
N ARG A 406 -22.13 8.45 1.28
CA ARG A 406 -20.98 9.20 1.82
C ARG A 406 -19.80 9.13 0.85
N ALA A 407 -19.00 10.19 0.86
CA ALA A 407 -17.86 10.33 -0.01
C ALA A 407 -16.72 9.35 0.31
N ARG A 408 -16.02 8.91 -0.72
CA ARG A 408 -14.75 8.17 -0.58
C ARG A 408 -13.73 8.95 0.26
N SER A 409 -13.69 10.27 0.17
CA SER A 409 -12.84 11.14 0.99
C SER A 409 -13.07 10.96 2.49
N ASP A 410 -14.32 10.74 2.92
CA ASP A 410 -14.64 10.41 4.32
C ASP A 410 -14.02 9.08 4.76
N LEU A 411 -14.01 8.08 3.86
CA LEU A 411 -13.32 6.81 4.11
C LEU A 411 -11.80 7.00 4.18
N LEU A 412 -11.20 7.81 3.31
CA LEU A 412 -9.76 8.08 3.35
C LEU A 412 -9.31 8.62 4.71
N LEU A 413 -10.13 9.44 5.37
CA LEU A 413 -9.89 9.86 6.75
C LEU A 413 -9.88 8.67 7.73
N ASN A 414 -10.80 7.71 7.56
CA ASN A 414 -10.81 6.51 8.40
C ASN A 414 -9.53 5.69 8.21
N LEU A 415 -9.08 5.52 6.96
CA LEU A 415 -7.86 4.76 6.67
C LEU A 415 -6.64 5.36 7.38
N ALA A 416 -6.47 6.69 7.31
CA ALA A 416 -5.40 7.38 8.03
C ALA A 416 -5.51 7.17 9.55
N ASN A 417 -6.69 7.37 10.12
CA ASN A 417 -6.92 7.24 11.56
C ASN A 417 -6.68 5.80 12.04
N LEU A 418 -7.15 4.78 11.31
CA LEU A 418 -6.89 3.37 11.61
C LEU A 418 -5.39 3.02 11.54
N MET A 419 -4.62 3.76 10.75
CA MET A 419 -3.17 3.60 10.65
C MET A 419 -2.40 4.48 11.65
N GLY A 420 -3.09 5.11 12.61
CA GLY A 420 -2.47 5.96 13.62
C GLY A 420 -1.99 7.32 13.10
N VAL A 421 -2.51 7.78 11.98
CA VAL A 421 -2.22 9.10 11.39
C VAL A 421 -3.47 9.97 11.57
N PRO A 422 -3.56 10.78 12.64
CA PRO A 422 -4.75 11.54 12.96
C PRO A 422 -4.92 12.71 11.99
N LEU A 423 -5.77 12.54 10.99
CA LEU A 423 -6.18 13.59 10.06
C LEU A 423 -7.59 14.08 10.41
N THR A 424 -7.81 15.37 10.28
CA THR A 424 -9.13 15.99 10.43
C THR A 424 -9.76 16.32 9.07
N THR A 425 -8.94 16.40 8.04
CA THR A 425 -9.35 16.62 6.64
C THR A 425 -8.38 15.93 5.69
N PHE A 426 -8.84 15.50 4.52
CA PHE A 426 -8.02 14.92 3.48
C PHE A 426 -8.71 15.03 2.11
N GLY A 427 -8.02 15.54 1.10
CA GLY A 427 -8.58 15.77 -0.24
C GLY A 427 -9.32 17.11 -0.36
N ASP A 428 -10.35 17.15 -1.20
CA ASP A 428 -11.17 18.36 -1.38
C ASP A 428 -12.10 18.60 -0.18
N PRO A 429 -11.96 19.72 0.55
CA PRO A 429 -12.82 20.03 1.67
C PRO A 429 -14.32 20.08 1.32
N ALA A 430 -14.68 20.36 0.07
CA ALA A 430 -16.08 20.41 -0.36
C ALA A 430 -16.74 19.02 -0.41
N SER A 431 -15.95 17.95 -0.56
CA SER A 431 -16.42 16.56 -0.62
C SER A 431 -16.39 15.84 0.73
N ILE A 432 -15.90 16.47 1.79
CA ILE A 432 -15.69 15.84 3.10
C ILE A 432 -16.76 16.26 4.08
N THR A 433 -17.35 15.30 4.76
CA THR A 433 -18.31 15.50 5.87
C THR A 433 -17.78 14.95 7.20
N GLY A 434 -16.60 14.34 7.21
CA GLY A 434 -15.93 13.76 8.36
C GLY A 434 -15.79 12.23 8.25
N PRO A 435 -15.10 11.58 9.18
CA PRO A 435 -14.88 10.13 9.11
C PRO A 435 -16.22 9.36 9.23
N LEU A 436 -16.27 8.18 8.60
CA LEU A 436 -17.38 7.26 8.73
C LEU A 436 -17.38 6.63 10.13
N ASN A 437 -18.57 6.39 10.69
CA ASN A 437 -18.68 5.61 11.92
C ASN A 437 -18.65 4.12 11.56
N LEU A 438 -17.49 3.51 11.61
CA LEU A 438 -17.31 2.09 11.27
C LEU A 438 -17.67 1.13 12.41
N GLY A 439 -18.00 1.58 13.57
CA GLY A 439 -18.52 0.78 14.69
C GLY A 439 -17.44 0.06 15.49
#